data_1b0b6b64d50360c014a30b1b3c7cccff
#
_entry.id   1b0b6b64d50360c014a30b1b3c7cccff
#
_cell.length_a   1.000
_cell.length_b   1.000
_cell.length_c   1.000
_cell.angle_alpha   90.00
_cell.angle_beta   90.00
_cell.angle_gamma   90.00
#
_symmetry.space_group_name_H-M   'P 1'
#
loop_
_entity.id
_entity.type
_entity.pdbx_description
1 polymer ?
#
loop_
_entity_poly.entity_id
_entity_poly.type
_entity_poly.pdbx_seq_one_letter_code
_entity_poly.pdbx_strand_id
1 'polypeptide(L)'
;GELIHRLGGQHVDEYVAENVFEPLGMDRSSIGLGPNEEDDVATLAGFEMFDRCRDPGEGLGIPASESADAFNNEAVRRAVIPAANGIGTARDMARFYACMANGGELDGARLLGEETVAEATRTHAETDSDGTLSRPARYALGFWTGGLANDMFGSFSRERMFGHAGLGSIFGWDDPELNVGF
;
A
#
# COMPACT_ATOMS: atom_id res chain seq x y z
N GLY A 1 8.05 -5.76 10.33
CA GLY A 1 8.36 -5.12 11.62
C GLY A 1 9.51 -5.82 12.33
N GLU A 2 9.34 -7.07 12.70
CA GLU A 2 10.30 -7.82 13.54
C GLU A 2 11.73 -7.90 12.97
N LEU A 3 11.89 -8.14 11.66
CA LEU A 3 13.22 -8.16 11.04
C LEU A 3 13.90 -6.79 11.07
N ILE A 4 13.14 -5.73 10.83
CA ILE A 4 13.66 -4.35 10.92
C ILE A 4 14.13 -4.08 12.34
N HIS A 5 13.33 -4.44 13.35
CA HIS A 5 13.70 -4.26 14.74
C HIS A 5 14.96 -5.04 15.13
N ARG A 6 15.06 -6.31 14.75
CA ARG A 6 16.23 -7.17 15.09
C ARG A 6 17.52 -6.75 14.39
N LEU A 7 17.44 -6.31 13.14
CA LEU A 7 18.60 -5.95 12.35
C LEU A 7 18.97 -4.47 12.47
N GLY A 8 17.98 -3.59 12.59
CA GLY A 8 18.17 -2.14 12.64
C GLY A 8 18.13 -1.54 14.05
N GLY A 9 17.63 -2.28 15.04
CA GLY A 9 17.52 -1.78 16.43
C GLY A 9 16.38 -0.76 16.65
N GLN A 10 15.60 -0.44 15.62
CA GLN A 10 14.49 0.51 15.64
C GLN A 10 13.14 -0.20 15.47
N HIS A 11 12.07 0.41 15.97
CA HIS A 11 10.72 0.00 15.61
C HIS A 11 10.42 0.36 14.15
N VAL A 12 9.49 -0.37 13.52
CA VAL A 12 9.23 -0.22 12.09
C VAL A 12 8.65 1.14 11.70
N ASP A 13 7.84 1.73 12.56
CA ASP A 13 7.28 3.07 12.41
C ASP A 13 8.38 4.15 12.40
N GLU A 14 9.30 4.09 13.38
CA GLU A 14 10.47 4.97 13.45
C GLU A 14 11.37 4.78 12.22
N TYR A 15 11.66 3.52 11.87
CA TYR A 15 12.51 3.22 10.72
C TYR A 15 11.92 3.75 9.41
N VAL A 16 10.62 3.56 9.19
CA VAL A 16 9.95 4.02 7.96
C VAL A 16 9.85 5.55 7.95
N ALA A 17 9.58 6.19 9.09
CA ALA A 17 9.58 7.63 9.20
C ALA A 17 10.93 8.23 8.77
N GLU A 18 12.02 7.78 9.36
CA GLU A 18 13.37 8.31 9.09
C GLU A 18 13.90 7.98 7.68
N ASN A 19 13.59 6.80 7.15
CA ASN A 19 14.19 6.31 5.91
C ASN A 19 13.29 6.44 4.67
N VAL A 20 12.00 6.74 4.85
CA VAL A 20 11.05 6.88 3.73
C VAL A 20 10.29 8.19 3.81
N PHE A 21 9.57 8.46 4.90
CA PHE A 21 8.65 9.58 4.96
C PHE A 21 9.37 10.93 5.00
N GLU A 22 10.33 11.10 5.89
CA GLU A 22 11.10 12.34 6.02
C GLU A 22 11.90 12.68 4.75
N PRO A 23 12.68 11.74 4.15
CA PRO A 23 13.42 12.04 2.93
C PRO A 23 12.53 12.42 1.74
N LEU A 24 11.32 11.87 1.67
CA LEU A 24 10.36 12.19 0.62
C LEU A 24 9.46 13.39 0.95
N GLY A 25 9.59 14.02 2.12
CA GLY A 25 8.68 15.09 2.54
C GLY A 25 7.23 14.64 2.66
N MET A 26 7.02 13.41 3.15
CA MET A 26 5.70 12.82 3.43
C MET A 26 5.28 13.18 4.87
N ASP A 27 5.16 14.47 5.13
CA ASP A 27 5.04 15.05 6.49
C ASP A 27 3.75 14.66 7.22
N ARG A 28 2.79 14.06 6.50
CA ARG A 28 1.50 13.62 7.05
C ARG A 28 1.29 12.10 6.90
N SER A 29 2.38 11.35 6.88
CA SER A 29 2.35 9.89 6.81
C SER A 29 2.95 9.26 8.05
N SER A 30 2.28 8.21 8.57
CA SER A 30 2.72 7.46 9.74
C SER A 30 2.28 5.99 9.68
N ILE A 31 2.90 5.14 10.49
CA ILE A 31 2.38 3.80 10.81
C ILE A 31 1.87 3.85 12.25
N GLY A 32 0.56 3.97 12.40
CA GLY A 32 -0.09 4.33 13.66
C GLY A 32 -0.07 5.84 13.92
N LEU A 33 -1.11 6.36 14.57
CA LEU A 33 -1.25 7.78 14.88
C LEU A 33 -0.47 8.20 16.11
N GLY A 34 0.19 9.32 16.02
CA GLY A 34 0.71 10.05 17.15
C GLY A 34 -0.40 10.64 18.07
N PRO A 35 -0.02 11.14 19.24
CA PRO A 35 -0.98 11.52 20.29
C PRO A 35 -1.91 12.71 19.98
N ASN A 36 -1.67 13.46 18.91
CA ASN A 36 -2.44 14.69 18.60
C ASN A 36 -2.95 14.73 17.15
N GLU A 37 -3.05 13.59 16.46
CA GLU A 37 -3.31 13.54 15.01
C GLU A 37 -4.72 13.03 14.65
N GLU A 38 -5.58 12.75 15.63
CA GLU A 38 -6.88 12.10 15.39
C GLU A 38 -7.90 12.93 14.64
N ASP A 39 -7.91 14.25 14.82
CA ASP A 39 -8.93 15.13 14.25
C ASP A 39 -8.85 15.21 12.71
N ASP A 40 -7.72 14.84 12.13
CA ASP A 40 -7.46 14.91 10.69
C ASP A 40 -7.64 13.58 9.96
N VAL A 41 -7.99 12.50 10.67
CA VAL A 41 -8.11 11.18 10.06
C VAL A 41 -9.53 10.93 9.58
N ALA A 42 -9.66 10.62 8.29
CA ALA A 42 -10.94 10.27 7.69
C ALA A 42 -11.52 9.00 8.32
N THR A 43 -12.82 9.00 8.56
CA THR A 43 -13.52 7.80 8.99
C THR A 43 -13.67 6.84 7.81
N LEU A 44 -13.27 5.58 8.02
CA LEU A 44 -13.49 4.53 7.04
C LEU A 44 -14.97 4.13 7.04
N ALA A 45 -15.54 3.99 5.86
CA ALA A 45 -16.88 3.44 5.66
C ALA A 45 -16.80 2.01 5.11
N GLY A 46 -17.69 1.14 5.55
CA GLY A 46 -17.80 -0.20 5.01
C GLY A 46 -18.31 -0.18 3.56
N PHE A 47 -17.86 -1.14 2.75
CA PHE A 47 -18.20 -1.24 1.33
C PHE A 47 -19.21 -2.38 1.09
N GLU A 48 -20.44 -2.03 0.82
CA GLU A 48 -21.46 -3.02 0.37
C GLU A 48 -21.06 -3.75 -0.92
N MET A 49 -20.20 -3.15 -1.74
CA MET A 49 -19.78 -3.76 -3.01
C MET A 49 -18.87 -4.97 -2.79
N PHE A 50 -18.10 -5.02 -1.72
CA PHE A 50 -17.31 -6.20 -1.37
C PHE A 50 -18.20 -7.33 -0.85
N ASP A 51 -19.27 -7.00 -0.13
CA ASP A 51 -20.25 -7.99 0.33
C ASP A 51 -21.00 -8.65 -0.83
N ARG A 52 -21.14 -7.96 -1.97
CA ARG A 52 -21.83 -8.50 -3.17
C ARG A 52 -20.93 -9.35 -4.08
N CYS A 53 -19.63 -9.18 -4.00
CA CYS A 53 -18.68 -9.91 -4.86
C CYS A 53 -18.10 -11.16 -4.19
N ARG A 54 -18.48 -11.46 -2.96
CA ARG A 54 -17.98 -12.60 -2.20
C ARG A 54 -19.11 -13.51 -1.77
N ASP A 55 -18.93 -14.81 -2.10
CA ASP A 55 -19.67 -15.86 -1.41
C ASP A 55 -19.28 -15.81 0.10
N PRO A 56 -20.23 -15.83 1.04
CA PRO A 56 -19.96 -15.71 2.47
C PRO A 56 -18.99 -16.75 3.06
N GLY A 57 -18.53 -17.70 2.28
CA GLY A 57 -17.56 -18.73 2.65
C GLY A 57 -16.14 -18.51 2.12
N GLU A 58 -15.89 -17.50 1.28
CA GLU A 58 -14.58 -17.30 0.63
C GLU A 58 -13.96 -15.98 1.05
N GLY A 59 -12.77 -16.03 1.61
CA GLY A 59 -11.94 -14.89 1.99
C GLY A 59 -11.65 -14.79 3.48
N LEU A 60 -11.27 -13.64 3.98
CA LEU A 60 -10.85 -13.41 5.38
C LEU A 60 -11.99 -13.60 6.42
N GLY A 61 -13.22 -13.90 5.99
CA GLY A 61 -14.32 -14.23 6.88
C GLY A 61 -14.86 -13.06 7.72
N ILE A 62 -14.39 -11.85 7.49
CA ILE A 62 -14.81 -10.63 8.22
C ILE A 62 -15.56 -9.74 7.24
N PRO A 63 -16.81 -9.34 7.51
CA PRO A 63 -17.53 -8.36 6.71
C PRO A 63 -16.75 -7.04 6.57
N ALA A 64 -16.80 -6.42 5.41
CA ALA A 64 -16.10 -5.16 5.15
C ALA A 64 -16.53 -4.03 6.10
N SER A 65 -17.79 -4.02 6.54
CA SER A 65 -18.30 -3.11 7.57
C SER A 65 -17.60 -3.29 8.92
N GLU A 66 -17.47 -4.54 9.38
CA GLU A 66 -16.81 -4.84 10.65
C GLU A 66 -15.30 -4.51 10.60
N SER A 67 -14.66 -4.70 9.45
CA SER A 67 -13.27 -4.29 9.26
C SER A 67 -13.11 -2.78 9.33
N ALA A 68 -14.00 -2.00 8.71
CA ALA A 68 -13.97 -0.54 8.76
C ALA A 68 -14.15 -0.04 10.21
N ASP A 69 -15.10 -0.61 10.95
CA ASP A 69 -15.33 -0.24 12.35
C ASP A 69 -14.11 -0.56 13.23
N ALA A 70 -13.45 -1.69 13.02
CA ALA A 70 -12.24 -2.05 13.72
C ALA A 70 -11.11 -1.02 13.49
N PHE A 71 -10.88 -0.62 12.23
CA PHE A 71 -9.85 0.38 11.90
C PHE A 71 -10.25 1.83 12.24
N ASN A 72 -11.52 2.11 12.50
CA ASN A 72 -11.96 3.38 13.08
C ASN A 72 -11.76 3.47 14.59
N ASN A 73 -11.47 2.36 15.26
CA ASN A 73 -11.21 2.35 16.70
C ASN A 73 -9.89 3.08 17.01
N GLU A 74 -9.91 3.98 18.00
CA GLU A 74 -8.76 4.77 18.41
C GLU A 74 -7.54 3.92 18.75
N ALA A 75 -7.72 2.85 19.51
CA ALA A 75 -6.62 1.98 19.91
C ALA A 75 -5.97 1.29 18.70
N VAL A 76 -6.76 0.93 17.67
CA VAL A 76 -6.25 0.35 16.42
C VAL A 76 -5.55 1.43 15.59
N ARG A 77 -6.12 2.62 15.48
CA ARG A 77 -5.48 3.75 14.76
C ARG A 77 -4.10 4.10 15.33
N ARG A 78 -3.94 4.00 16.66
CA ARG A 78 -2.66 4.29 17.34
C ARG A 78 -1.68 3.13 17.34
N ALA A 79 -2.14 1.92 17.11
CA ALA A 79 -1.26 0.75 17.12
C ALA A 79 -0.33 0.72 15.92
N VAL A 80 0.92 0.33 16.11
CA VAL A 80 1.87 0.11 15.02
C VAL A 80 1.61 -1.26 14.39
N ILE A 81 0.80 -1.27 13.32
CA ILE A 81 0.44 -2.48 12.56
C ILE A 81 0.94 -2.31 11.11
N PRO A 82 2.19 -2.66 10.79
CA PRO A 82 2.81 -2.35 9.50
C PRO A 82 2.05 -2.90 8.28
N ALA A 83 1.24 -3.94 8.50
CA ALA A 83 0.47 -4.59 7.45
C ALA A 83 -0.85 -3.87 7.10
N ALA A 84 -1.32 -2.93 7.93
CA ALA A 84 -2.72 -2.51 7.83
C ALA A 84 -3.03 -1.06 8.22
N ASN A 85 -2.25 -0.38 9.04
CA ASN A 85 -2.58 0.97 9.48
C ASN A 85 -1.53 2.04 9.15
N GLY A 86 -1.03 2.00 7.94
CA GLY A 86 -0.42 3.18 7.33
C GLY A 86 -1.48 4.28 7.16
N ILE A 87 -1.20 5.47 7.70
CA ILE A 87 -2.07 6.64 7.62
C ILE A 87 -1.30 7.71 6.87
N GLY A 88 -1.94 8.39 5.94
CA GLY A 88 -1.28 9.39 5.13
C GLY A 88 -2.23 10.11 4.20
N THR A 89 -1.70 11.04 3.45
CA THR A 89 -2.45 11.76 2.42
C THR A 89 -2.25 11.15 1.03
N ALA A 90 -3.18 11.38 0.12
CA ALA A 90 -3.00 11.00 -1.28
C ALA A 90 -1.75 11.65 -1.89
N ARG A 91 -1.42 12.88 -1.47
CA ARG A 91 -0.21 13.59 -1.90
C ARG A 91 1.05 12.86 -1.48
N ASP A 92 1.12 12.40 -0.24
CA ASP A 92 2.30 11.70 0.28
C ASP A 92 2.47 10.35 -0.43
N MET A 93 1.36 9.61 -0.61
CA MET A 93 1.40 8.36 -1.37
C MET A 93 1.84 8.56 -2.81
N ALA A 94 1.37 9.62 -3.48
CA ALA A 94 1.82 9.96 -4.82
C ALA A 94 3.34 10.27 -4.86
N ARG A 95 3.91 10.87 -3.82
CA ARG A 95 5.36 11.09 -3.73
C ARG A 95 6.14 9.77 -3.60
N PHE A 96 5.65 8.85 -2.79
CA PHE A 96 6.25 7.51 -2.69
C PHE A 96 6.25 6.79 -4.04
N TYR A 97 5.09 6.73 -4.71
CA TYR A 97 5.00 6.09 -6.01
C TYR A 97 5.79 6.83 -7.09
N ALA A 98 5.82 8.15 -7.10
CA ALA A 98 6.68 8.92 -8.01
C ALA A 98 8.18 8.65 -7.77
N CYS A 99 8.61 8.47 -6.53
CA CYS A 99 9.98 8.05 -6.21
C CYS A 99 10.26 6.66 -6.81
N MET A 100 9.35 5.72 -6.67
CA MET A 100 9.49 4.38 -7.22
C MET A 100 9.50 4.39 -8.75
N ALA A 101 8.60 5.16 -9.41
CA ALA A 101 8.58 5.37 -10.86
C ALA A 101 9.92 5.86 -11.39
N ASN A 102 10.56 6.74 -10.64
CA ASN A 102 11.83 7.37 -10.99
C ASN A 102 13.05 6.56 -10.49
N GLY A 103 12.93 5.25 -10.38
CA GLY A 103 14.05 4.37 -10.03
C GLY A 103 14.57 4.55 -8.61
N GLY A 104 13.72 4.96 -7.67
CA GLY A 104 14.02 5.09 -6.25
C GLY A 104 14.55 6.46 -5.82
N GLU A 105 14.37 7.49 -6.63
CA GLU A 105 14.81 8.87 -6.34
C GLU A 105 13.69 9.88 -6.63
N LEU A 106 13.49 10.84 -5.74
CA LEU A 106 12.60 11.98 -5.95
C LEU A 106 13.18 13.24 -5.29
N ASP A 107 13.16 14.38 -6.00
CA ASP A 107 13.61 15.68 -5.51
C ASP A 107 15.03 15.67 -4.91
N GLY A 108 15.91 14.79 -5.39
CA GLY A 108 17.28 14.61 -4.89
C GLY A 108 17.39 13.67 -3.69
N ALA A 109 16.30 13.15 -3.16
CA ALA A 109 16.30 12.11 -2.13
C ALA A 109 16.28 10.73 -2.78
N ARG A 110 17.31 9.93 -2.54
CA ARG A 110 17.39 8.54 -3.01
C ARG A 110 17.08 7.57 -1.88
N LEU A 111 15.99 6.84 -2.01
CA LEU A 111 15.59 5.79 -1.08
C LEU A 111 16.22 4.43 -1.43
N LEU A 112 16.23 4.08 -2.71
CA LEU A 112 16.67 2.79 -3.21
C LEU A 112 17.50 2.96 -4.48
N GLY A 113 18.38 2.02 -4.74
CA GLY A 113 19.06 1.93 -6.04
C GLY A 113 18.11 1.45 -7.14
N GLU A 114 18.36 1.88 -8.38
CA GLU A 114 17.54 1.50 -9.55
C GLU A 114 17.40 -0.01 -9.73
N GLU A 115 18.47 -0.77 -9.51
CA GLU A 115 18.44 -2.25 -9.60
C GLU A 115 17.52 -2.86 -8.52
N THR A 116 17.52 -2.29 -7.32
CA THR A 116 16.63 -2.73 -6.23
C THR A 116 15.17 -2.46 -6.56
N VAL A 117 14.87 -1.27 -7.10
CA VAL A 117 13.52 -0.94 -7.56
C VAL A 117 13.09 -1.86 -8.68
N ALA A 118 13.93 -2.07 -9.69
CA ALA A 118 13.63 -2.96 -10.82
C ALA A 118 13.36 -4.40 -10.35
N GLU A 119 14.13 -4.91 -9.38
CA GLU A 119 13.90 -6.23 -8.81
C GLU A 119 12.62 -6.27 -7.97
N ALA A 120 12.36 -5.24 -7.17
CA ALA A 120 11.17 -5.18 -6.30
C ALA A 120 9.86 -5.07 -7.10
N THR A 121 9.89 -4.45 -8.27
CA THR A 121 8.68 -4.17 -9.07
C THR A 121 8.45 -5.15 -10.22
N ARG A 122 9.40 -6.06 -10.53
CA ARG A 122 9.15 -7.11 -11.52
C ARG A 122 8.22 -8.19 -10.97
N THR A 123 7.46 -8.83 -11.84
CA THR A 123 6.60 -9.96 -11.47
C THR A 123 7.43 -11.15 -11.01
N HIS A 124 7.17 -11.65 -9.79
CA HIS A 124 7.78 -12.83 -9.19
C HIS A 124 6.85 -14.03 -9.15
N ALA A 125 5.54 -13.78 -9.07
CA ALA A 125 4.52 -14.83 -9.07
C ALA A 125 3.31 -14.39 -9.87
N GLU A 126 2.67 -15.34 -10.53
CA GLU A 126 1.45 -15.14 -11.31
C GLU A 126 0.49 -16.30 -11.07
N THR A 127 -0.79 -16.01 -11.01
CA THR A 127 -1.86 -17.00 -10.90
C THR A 127 -3.08 -16.59 -11.70
N ASP A 128 -3.75 -17.56 -12.30
CA ASP A 128 -5.01 -17.35 -13.01
C ASP A 128 -6.20 -17.14 -12.06
N SER A 129 -6.07 -17.57 -10.79
CA SER A 129 -7.09 -17.40 -9.77
C SER A 129 -6.45 -17.29 -8.40
N ASP A 130 -6.36 -16.06 -7.90
CA ASP A 130 -5.89 -15.80 -6.55
C ASP A 130 -6.93 -16.20 -5.51
N GLY A 131 -6.50 -16.90 -4.46
CA GLY A 131 -7.39 -17.41 -3.41
C GLY A 131 -8.09 -16.34 -2.58
N THR A 132 -7.55 -15.11 -2.56
CA THR A 132 -8.14 -13.96 -1.84
C THR A 132 -8.95 -13.07 -2.76
N LEU A 133 -8.40 -12.79 -3.95
CA LEU A 133 -9.00 -11.86 -4.90
C LEU A 133 -10.03 -12.54 -5.83
N SER A 134 -10.03 -13.88 -5.92
CA SER A 134 -10.87 -14.68 -6.83
C SER A 134 -10.79 -14.25 -8.30
N ARG A 135 -9.59 -13.81 -8.74
CA ARG A 135 -9.28 -13.35 -10.09
C ARG A 135 -7.79 -13.51 -10.41
N PRO A 136 -7.39 -13.39 -11.68
CA PRO A 136 -5.98 -13.39 -12.03
C PRO A 136 -5.20 -12.30 -11.28
N ALA A 137 -4.00 -12.62 -10.85
CA ALA A 137 -3.13 -11.69 -10.14
C ALA A 137 -1.65 -11.94 -10.46
N ARG A 138 -0.87 -10.87 -10.47
CA ARG A 138 0.58 -10.86 -10.53
C ARG A 138 1.16 -10.16 -9.32
N TYR A 139 2.20 -10.72 -8.76
CA TYR A 139 2.82 -10.24 -7.53
C TYR A 139 4.30 -9.94 -7.74
N ALA A 140 4.72 -8.78 -7.29
CA ALA A 140 6.09 -8.37 -7.09
C ALA A 140 6.46 -8.45 -5.59
N LEU A 141 7.58 -7.87 -5.19
CA LEU A 141 7.97 -7.82 -3.78
C LEU A 141 7.25 -6.66 -3.06
N GLY A 142 6.08 -6.95 -2.52
CA GLY A 142 5.23 -5.97 -1.82
C GLY A 142 4.27 -5.18 -2.72
N PHE A 143 4.21 -5.49 -4.01
CA PHE A 143 3.30 -4.86 -4.98
C PHE A 143 2.52 -5.90 -5.78
N TRP A 144 1.42 -5.49 -6.33
CA TRP A 144 0.81 -6.13 -7.49
C TRP A 144 1.35 -5.51 -8.76
N THR A 145 1.46 -6.29 -9.84
CA THR A 145 1.87 -5.79 -11.14
C THR A 145 0.75 -5.89 -12.18
N GLY A 146 0.77 -4.99 -13.15
CA GLY A 146 -0.25 -4.87 -14.18
C GLY A 146 -0.08 -5.84 -15.35
N GLY A 147 -0.82 -5.56 -16.43
CA GLY A 147 -0.75 -6.27 -17.71
C GLY A 147 -1.72 -7.45 -17.83
N LEU A 148 -2.63 -7.66 -16.88
CA LEU A 148 -3.68 -8.65 -16.98
C LEU A 148 -5.02 -8.00 -17.35
N ALA A 149 -5.83 -8.73 -18.11
CA ALA A 149 -7.21 -8.31 -18.33
C ALA A 149 -7.99 -8.32 -17.00
N ASN A 150 -8.63 -7.21 -16.68
CA ASN A 150 -9.42 -7.03 -15.46
C ASN A 150 -8.63 -7.14 -14.15
N ASP A 151 -7.34 -6.81 -14.17
CA ASP A 151 -6.59 -6.61 -12.94
C ASP A 151 -7.06 -5.33 -12.20
N MET A 152 -6.40 -5.00 -11.11
CA MET A 152 -6.80 -3.87 -10.28
C MET A 152 -6.48 -2.50 -10.87
N PHE A 153 -5.65 -2.43 -11.90
CA PHE A 153 -5.32 -1.18 -12.60
C PHE A 153 -6.33 -0.84 -13.70
N GLY A 154 -7.32 -1.71 -13.93
CA GLY A 154 -8.41 -1.49 -14.86
C GLY A 154 -8.04 -1.71 -16.33
N SER A 155 -8.84 -1.11 -17.24
CA SER A 155 -8.72 -1.34 -18.69
C SER A 155 -7.48 -0.73 -19.34
N PHE A 156 -6.75 0.12 -18.64
CA PHE A 156 -5.50 0.75 -19.11
C PHE A 156 -4.25 0.14 -18.47
N SER A 157 -4.41 -0.99 -17.80
CA SER A 157 -3.30 -1.70 -17.18
C SER A 157 -2.20 -2.02 -18.17
N ARG A 158 -0.96 -1.72 -17.78
CA ARG A 158 0.25 -2.05 -18.53
C ARG A 158 1.14 -2.97 -17.71
N GLU A 159 1.95 -3.75 -18.39
CA GLU A 159 2.78 -4.79 -17.77
C GLU A 159 3.74 -4.24 -16.71
N ARG A 160 4.23 -3.03 -16.89
CA ARG A 160 5.17 -2.38 -15.97
C ARG A 160 4.51 -1.58 -14.85
N MET A 161 3.19 -1.42 -14.86
CA MET A 161 2.47 -0.80 -13.76
C MET A 161 2.58 -1.65 -12.50
N PHE A 162 2.72 -0.99 -11.38
CA PHE A 162 2.71 -1.67 -10.08
C PHE A 162 2.05 -0.79 -9.02
N GLY A 163 1.57 -1.41 -7.96
CA GLY A 163 0.89 -0.71 -6.88
C GLY A 163 0.30 -1.68 -5.88
N HIS A 164 -0.46 -1.15 -4.95
CA HIS A 164 -1.17 -1.96 -3.98
C HIS A 164 -2.47 -1.29 -3.55
N ALA A 165 -3.48 -2.09 -3.21
CA ALA A 165 -4.70 -1.60 -2.61
C ALA A 165 -4.77 -1.94 -1.13
N GLY A 166 -5.38 -1.05 -0.37
CA GLY A 166 -5.86 -1.35 0.97
C GLY A 166 -7.29 -1.87 0.95
N LEU A 167 -7.76 -2.43 2.05
CA LEU A 167 -9.14 -2.85 2.20
C LEU A 167 -10.06 -1.61 2.14
N GLY A 168 -10.98 -1.59 1.22
CA GLY A 168 -12.03 -0.57 1.15
C GLY A 168 -11.69 0.68 0.32
N SER A 169 -11.21 0.56 -0.90
CA SER A 169 -10.99 1.65 -1.88
C SER A 169 -9.81 2.60 -1.63
N ILE A 170 -8.86 2.21 -0.81
CA ILE A 170 -7.57 2.89 -0.73
C ILE A 170 -6.64 2.24 -1.75
N PHE A 171 -5.98 3.04 -2.58
CA PHE A 171 -5.23 2.53 -3.70
C PHE A 171 -4.07 3.47 -4.05
N GLY A 172 -2.90 2.93 -4.23
CA GLY A 172 -1.74 3.66 -4.73
C GLY A 172 -1.06 2.86 -5.83
N TRP A 173 -0.59 3.51 -6.87
CA TRP A 173 0.01 2.86 -8.02
C TRP A 173 0.96 3.78 -8.79
N ASP A 174 1.70 3.18 -9.66
CA ASP A 174 2.72 3.77 -10.50
C ASP A 174 2.65 3.23 -11.91
N ASP A 175 2.92 4.10 -12.86
CA ASP A 175 3.18 3.76 -14.26
C ASP A 175 4.55 4.32 -14.68
N PRO A 176 5.61 3.49 -14.65
CA PRO A 176 6.95 3.93 -15.03
C PRO A 176 7.09 4.38 -16.47
N GLU A 177 6.20 3.93 -17.37
CA GLU A 177 6.25 4.33 -18.79
C GLU A 177 5.72 5.75 -18.99
N LEU A 178 4.79 6.19 -18.14
CA LEU A 178 4.27 7.54 -18.14
C LEU A 178 4.96 8.45 -17.12
N ASN A 179 5.79 7.89 -16.26
CA ASN A 179 6.40 8.57 -15.11
C ASN A 179 5.34 9.22 -14.22
N VAL A 180 4.33 8.45 -13.84
CA VAL A 180 3.18 8.88 -13.05
C VAL A 180 3.06 8.02 -11.80
N GLY A 181 3.08 8.66 -10.63
CA GLY A 181 2.70 8.07 -9.35
C GLY A 181 1.35 8.62 -8.87
N PHE A 182 0.49 7.73 -8.35
CA PHE A 182 -0.86 8.07 -7.91
C PHE A 182 -1.13 7.53 -6.51
#